data_78db27ed99279be6f120b1511e2648c0
#
_entry.id   78db27ed99279be6f120b1511e2648c0
#
_cell.length_a   1.000
_cell.length_b   1.000
_cell.length_c   1.000
_cell.angle_alpha   90.00
_cell.angle_beta   90.00
_cell.angle_gamma   90.00
#
_symmetry.space_group_name_H-M   'P 1'
#
loop_
_entity.id
_entity.type
_entity.pdbx_description
1 polymer ?
#
loop_
_entity_poly.entity_id
_entity_poly.type
_entity_poly.pdbx_seq_one_letter_code
_entity_poly.pdbx_strand_id
1 'polypeptide(L)'
;MGCVILESLEHLEPLAGWKPVAERVAEMPDDPDATVWHVCWYQVDEASLRERLPALARAMRPHWYAHFWADDDLCVVLAGRFFWARASDRSTWQEFIAYGDSVGVERRWTENISTQLPAWVEAALRRSAPWRRSPLDPHVT
;
A
#
# COMPACT_ATOMS: atom_id res chain seq x y z
N MET A 1 4.04 4.98 -4.60
CA MET A 1 4.03 3.51 -4.40
C MET A 1 3.09 3.17 -3.27
N GLY A 2 2.35 2.11 -3.42
CA GLY A 2 1.44 1.70 -2.36
C GLY A 2 1.37 0.20 -2.22
N CYS A 3 0.97 -0.27 -1.03
CA CYS A 3 0.82 -1.68 -0.73
C CYS A 3 -0.57 -1.88 -0.13
N VAL A 4 -1.35 -2.75 -0.77
CA VAL A 4 -2.71 -3.06 -0.33
C VAL A 4 -2.86 -4.57 -0.28
N ILE A 5 -3.42 -5.07 0.81
CA ILE A 5 -3.81 -6.47 0.92
C ILE A 5 -5.27 -6.52 0.53
N LEU A 6 -5.61 -7.28 -0.51
CA LEU A 6 -6.98 -7.26 -1.04
C LEU A 6 -8.04 -7.64 -0.01
N GLU A 7 -7.70 -8.56 0.90
CA GLU A 7 -8.61 -9.00 1.95
C GLU A 7 -8.92 -7.90 2.97
N SER A 8 -8.15 -6.83 2.96
CA SER A 8 -8.39 -5.70 3.87
C SER A 8 -9.59 -4.86 3.47
N LEU A 9 -10.09 -5.01 2.25
CA LEU A 9 -11.19 -4.20 1.75
C LEU A 9 -12.49 -5.01 1.68
N GLU A 10 -13.59 -4.37 2.04
CA GLU A 10 -14.91 -5.01 1.95
C GLU A 10 -15.30 -5.27 0.50
N HIS A 11 -14.82 -4.44 -0.41
CA HIS A 11 -14.97 -4.63 -1.85
C HIS A 11 -13.81 -3.95 -2.57
N LEU A 12 -13.52 -4.36 -3.79
CA LEU A 12 -12.35 -3.89 -4.52
C LEU A 12 -12.60 -2.70 -5.43
N GLU A 13 -13.80 -2.14 -5.42
CA GLU A 13 -14.13 -1.03 -6.27
C GLU A 13 -13.19 0.17 -6.15
N PRO A 14 -12.69 0.52 -4.94
CA PRO A 14 -11.74 1.62 -4.83
C PRO A 14 -10.43 1.42 -5.59
N LEU A 15 -10.13 0.18 -5.97
CA LEU A 15 -8.92 -0.14 -6.72
C LEU A 15 -9.17 -0.25 -8.23
N ALA A 16 -10.41 0.00 -8.66
CA ALA A 16 -10.79 -0.18 -10.06
C ALA A 16 -9.91 0.66 -10.99
N GLY A 17 -9.39 0.05 -12.04
CA GLY A 17 -8.52 0.73 -12.99
C GLY A 17 -7.04 0.75 -12.59
N TRP A 18 -6.72 0.44 -11.35
CA TRP A 18 -5.33 0.32 -10.91
C TRP A 18 -4.83 -1.10 -11.18
N LYS A 19 -3.66 -1.20 -11.76
CA LYS A 19 -3.05 -2.50 -12.00
C LYS A 19 -1.84 -2.66 -11.08
N PRO A 20 -1.73 -3.76 -10.35
CA PRO A 20 -0.58 -3.96 -9.50
C PRO A 20 0.69 -4.13 -10.33
N VAL A 21 1.80 -3.54 -9.88
CA VAL A 21 3.09 -3.74 -10.51
C VAL A 21 3.77 -4.98 -9.97
N ALA A 22 3.29 -5.50 -8.86
CA ALA A 22 3.75 -6.75 -8.27
C ALA A 22 2.66 -7.31 -7.38
N GLU A 23 2.56 -8.62 -7.30
CA GLU A 23 1.57 -9.31 -6.49
C GLU A 23 2.20 -10.52 -5.83
N ARG A 24 1.71 -10.87 -4.67
CA ARG A 24 2.15 -12.05 -3.95
C ARG A 24 1.01 -12.61 -3.14
N VAL A 25 0.88 -13.94 -3.11
CA VAL A 25 -0.07 -14.62 -2.25
C VAL A 25 0.70 -15.15 -1.04
N ALA A 26 0.26 -14.81 0.15
CA ALA A 26 0.87 -15.27 1.38
C ALA A 26 -0.13 -16.09 2.19
N GLU A 27 0.33 -17.23 2.73
CA GLU A 27 -0.51 -18.03 3.61
C GLU A 27 -0.28 -17.58 5.04
N MET A 28 -1.36 -17.21 5.70
CA MET A 28 -1.33 -16.67 7.06
C MET A 28 -2.29 -17.49 7.94
N PRO A 29 -1.95 -18.75 8.23
CA PRO A 29 -2.89 -19.67 8.90
C PRO A 29 -3.33 -19.24 10.29
N ASP A 30 -2.55 -18.40 10.95
CA ASP A 30 -2.89 -17.95 12.29
C ASP A 30 -3.63 -16.61 12.31
N ASP A 31 -3.91 -16.01 11.16
CA ASP A 31 -4.61 -14.74 11.13
C ASP A 31 -6.11 -14.99 11.32
N PRO A 32 -6.74 -14.33 12.31
CA PRO A 32 -8.15 -14.57 12.57
C PRO A 32 -9.10 -13.99 11.53
N ASP A 33 -8.62 -13.02 10.74
CA ASP A 33 -9.49 -12.35 9.76
C ASP A 33 -9.39 -12.96 8.36
N ALA A 34 -8.21 -13.41 7.96
CA ALA A 34 -8.02 -14.02 6.65
C ALA A 34 -6.79 -14.91 6.65
N THR A 35 -6.94 -16.15 6.22
CA THR A 35 -5.83 -17.10 6.21
C THR A 35 -5.00 -17.04 4.93
N VAL A 36 -5.46 -16.30 3.94
CA VAL A 36 -4.72 -16.08 2.69
C VAL A 36 -4.76 -14.59 2.40
N TRP A 37 -3.59 -14.03 2.14
CA TRP A 37 -3.47 -12.59 1.82
C TRP A 37 -2.98 -12.44 0.40
N HIS A 38 -3.71 -11.62 -0.38
CA HIS A 38 -3.25 -11.20 -1.70
C HIS A 38 -2.64 -9.81 -1.54
N VAL A 39 -1.31 -9.75 -1.49
CA VAL A 39 -0.57 -8.51 -1.28
C VAL A 39 -0.26 -7.91 -2.64
N CYS A 40 -0.76 -6.71 -2.87
CA CYS A 40 -0.61 -6.03 -4.15
C CYS A 40 0.14 -4.71 -3.98
N TRP A 41 1.08 -4.47 -4.90
CA TRP A 41 1.87 -3.24 -4.90
C TRP A 41 1.44 -2.42 -6.11
N TYR A 42 1.17 -1.14 -5.87
CA TYR A 42 0.68 -0.24 -6.90
C TYR A 42 1.60 0.96 -7.06
N GLN A 43 1.78 1.39 -8.30
CA GLN A 43 2.44 2.65 -8.58
C GLN A 43 1.40 3.57 -9.17
N VAL A 44 0.97 4.55 -8.40
CA VAL A 44 -0.08 5.48 -8.81
C VAL A 44 0.39 6.91 -8.57
N ASP A 45 -0.13 7.84 -9.34
CA ASP A 45 0.21 9.24 -9.12
C ASP A 45 -0.59 9.81 -7.94
N GLU A 46 -0.12 10.90 -7.41
CA GLU A 46 -0.72 11.51 -6.23
C GLU A 46 -2.17 11.93 -6.47
N ALA A 47 -2.47 12.47 -7.64
CA ALA A 47 -3.83 12.91 -7.95
C ALA A 47 -4.82 11.74 -7.94
N SER A 48 -4.42 10.63 -8.56
CA SER A 48 -5.24 9.42 -8.57
C SER A 48 -5.42 8.86 -7.17
N LEU A 49 -4.37 8.86 -6.37
CA LEU A 49 -4.45 8.40 -4.98
C LEU A 49 -5.40 9.27 -4.17
N ARG A 50 -5.24 10.58 -4.24
CA ARG A 50 -6.08 11.50 -3.46
C ARG A 50 -7.55 11.34 -3.81
N GLU A 51 -7.85 11.09 -5.07
CA GLU A 51 -9.22 10.88 -5.50
C GLU A 51 -9.83 9.62 -4.88
N ARG A 52 -9.01 8.59 -4.68
CA ARG A 52 -9.49 7.29 -4.17
C ARG A 52 -9.46 7.14 -2.66
N LEU A 53 -8.73 8.00 -1.96
CA LEU A 53 -8.56 7.85 -0.51
C LEU A 53 -9.85 7.78 0.29
N PRO A 54 -10.87 8.62 0.03
CA PRO A 54 -12.13 8.52 0.78
C PRO A 54 -12.81 7.16 0.59
N ALA A 55 -12.81 6.64 -0.64
CA ALA A 55 -13.42 5.35 -0.93
C ALA A 55 -12.63 4.20 -0.32
N LEU A 56 -11.28 4.29 -0.34
CA LEU A 56 -10.43 3.29 0.29
C LEU A 56 -10.68 3.24 1.80
N ALA A 57 -10.76 4.39 2.45
CA ALA A 57 -11.02 4.46 3.87
C ALA A 57 -12.39 3.87 4.23
N ARG A 58 -13.41 4.17 3.41
CA ARG A 58 -14.74 3.61 3.65
C ARG A 58 -14.80 2.11 3.48
N ALA A 59 -14.01 1.56 2.55
CA ALA A 59 -14.00 0.12 2.30
C ALA A 59 -13.04 -0.65 3.20
N MET A 60 -12.12 0.04 3.88
CA MET A 60 -11.14 -0.61 4.74
C MET A 60 -11.81 -1.25 5.94
N ARG A 61 -11.50 -2.52 6.18
CA ARG A 61 -12.05 -3.24 7.33
C ARG A 61 -11.29 -2.89 8.61
N PRO A 62 -11.94 -2.96 9.78
CA PRO A 62 -11.23 -2.88 11.05
C PRO A 62 -10.14 -3.94 11.11
N HIS A 63 -9.07 -3.67 11.82
CA HIS A 63 -7.88 -4.51 11.99
C HIS A 63 -6.91 -4.47 10.81
N TRP A 64 -7.25 -3.77 9.74
CA TRP A 64 -6.44 -3.71 8.53
C TRP A 64 -6.03 -2.29 8.21
N TYR A 65 -4.96 -2.14 7.42
CA TYR A 65 -4.53 -0.86 6.90
C TYR A 65 -3.86 -1.04 5.53
N ALA A 66 -3.75 0.07 4.80
CA ALA A 66 -2.96 0.14 3.59
C ALA A 66 -2.08 1.37 3.70
N HIS A 67 -0.97 1.40 2.98
CA HIS A 67 -0.12 2.57 2.99
C HIS A 67 0.44 2.87 1.61
N PHE A 68 0.66 4.17 1.38
CA PHE A 68 1.19 4.69 0.13
C PHE A 68 2.28 5.70 0.47
N TRP A 69 3.28 5.81 -0.36
CA TRP A 69 4.36 6.76 -0.10
C TRP A 69 5.00 7.25 -1.39
N ALA A 70 5.58 8.47 -1.32
CA ALA A 70 6.41 9.04 -2.35
C ALA A 70 7.38 9.97 -1.65
N ASP A 71 8.67 9.81 -1.89
CA ASP A 71 9.71 10.55 -1.20
C ASP A 71 9.54 10.39 0.33
N ASP A 72 9.33 11.48 1.06
CA ASP A 72 9.13 11.41 2.50
C ASP A 72 7.65 11.45 2.91
N ASP A 73 6.75 11.60 1.96
CA ASP A 73 5.31 11.61 2.27
C ASP A 73 4.80 10.19 2.46
N LEU A 74 4.06 9.98 3.52
CA LEU A 74 3.46 8.70 3.86
C LEU A 74 1.97 8.89 4.07
N CYS A 75 1.16 8.09 3.38
CA CYS A 75 -0.28 8.08 3.58
C CYS A 75 -0.69 6.73 4.15
N VAL A 76 -1.41 6.73 5.25
CA VAL A 76 -1.90 5.51 5.89
C VAL A 76 -3.42 5.52 5.86
N VAL A 77 -4.02 4.45 5.33
CA VAL A 77 -5.46 4.30 5.23
C VAL A 77 -5.90 3.28 6.26
N LEU A 78 -6.81 3.69 7.12
CA LEU A 78 -7.38 2.84 8.16
C LEU A 78 -8.91 2.80 7.99
N ALA A 79 -9.58 2.00 8.76
CA ALA A 79 -11.03 1.90 8.64
C ALA A 79 -11.69 3.25 8.96
N GLY A 80 -12.25 3.88 7.95
CA GLY A 80 -12.98 5.15 8.09
C GLY A 80 -12.14 6.41 7.97
N ARG A 81 -10.82 6.34 8.01
CA ARG A 81 -9.97 7.55 7.93
C ARG A 81 -8.66 7.27 7.24
N PHE A 82 -8.07 8.28 6.65
CA PHE A 82 -6.70 8.23 6.13
C PHE A 82 -5.90 9.40 6.69
N PHE A 83 -4.57 9.22 6.77
CA PHE A 83 -3.68 10.20 7.39
C PHE A 83 -2.48 10.43 6.49
N TRP A 84 -2.01 11.68 6.47
CA TRP A 84 -0.75 12.02 5.84
C TRP A 84 0.28 12.26 6.93
N ALA A 85 1.47 11.71 6.73
CA ALA A 85 2.56 11.82 7.68
C ALA A 85 3.89 11.95 6.93
N ARG A 86 4.98 12.11 7.66
CA ARG A 86 6.32 12.15 7.08
C ARG A 86 7.06 10.90 7.52
N ALA A 87 7.58 10.15 6.55
CA ALA A 87 8.27 8.90 6.84
C ALA A 87 9.47 9.11 7.79
N SER A 88 10.20 10.20 7.62
CA SER A 88 11.38 10.50 8.43
C SER A 88 11.08 11.15 9.78
N ASP A 89 9.84 11.60 10.01
CA ASP A 89 9.49 12.27 11.26
C ASP A 89 8.42 11.46 11.99
N ARG A 90 8.88 10.65 12.95
CA ARG A 90 8.01 9.74 13.68
C ARG A 90 6.98 10.46 14.55
N SER A 91 7.20 11.73 14.86
CA SER A 91 6.22 12.51 15.64
C SER A 91 4.92 12.68 14.83
N THR A 92 4.99 12.66 13.50
CA THR A 92 3.81 12.78 12.64
C THR A 92 3.01 11.48 12.56
N TRP A 93 3.49 10.38 13.14
CA TRP A 93 2.82 9.09 13.12
C TRP A 93 1.85 8.90 14.29
N GLN A 94 1.94 9.74 15.29
CA GLN A 94 1.17 9.54 16.52
C GLN A 94 -0.33 9.49 16.30
N GLU A 95 -0.85 10.33 15.43
CA GLU A 95 -2.29 10.36 15.14
C GLU A 95 -2.78 9.06 14.52
N PHE A 96 -2.09 8.56 13.49
CA PHE A 96 -2.58 7.36 12.85
C PHE A 96 -2.34 6.11 13.71
N ILE A 97 -1.29 6.10 14.53
CA ILE A 97 -1.06 5.00 15.47
C ILE A 97 -2.19 4.95 16.50
N ALA A 98 -2.56 6.10 17.06
CA ALA A 98 -3.65 6.17 18.03
C ALA A 98 -4.99 5.77 17.41
N TYR A 99 -5.26 6.26 16.20
CA TYR A 99 -6.48 5.88 15.50
C TYR A 99 -6.47 4.40 15.15
N GLY A 100 -5.31 3.87 14.76
CA GLY A 100 -5.15 2.44 14.48
C GLY A 100 -5.52 1.59 15.69
N ASP A 101 -5.10 1.99 16.89
CA ASP A 101 -5.48 1.29 18.11
C ASP A 101 -7.01 1.25 18.22
N SER A 102 -7.68 2.35 17.94
CA SER A 102 -9.13 2.46 18.07
C SER A 102 -9.90 1.59 17.08
N VAL A 103 -9.29 1.23 15.96
CA VAL A 103 -9.92 0.36 14.96
C VAL A 103 -9.28 -1.03 14.93
N GLY A 104 -8.55 -1.38 15.97
CA GLY A 104 -8.06 -2.74 16.17
C GLY A 104 -6.78 -3.12 15.44
N VAL A 105 -6.02 -2.17 14.95
CA VAL A 105 -4.73 -2.46 14.34
C VAL A 105 -3.66 -2.43 15.42
N GLU A 106 -2.95 -3.54 15.59
CA GLU A 106 -1.92 -3.63 16.62
C GLU A 106 -0.77 -2.67 16.33
N ARG A 107 -0.22 -2.08 17.38
CA ARG A 107 0.88 -1.10 17.23
C ARG A 107 2.10 -1.66 16.54
N ARG A 108 2.37 -2.95 16.68
CA ARG A 108 3.51 -3.57 15.99
C ARG A 108 3.45 -3.38 14.47
N TRP A 109 2.24 -3.18 13.93
CA TRP A 109 2.07 -2.93 12.50
C TRP A 109 2.18 -1.45 12.17
N THR A 110 1.46 -0.59 12.90
CA THR A 110 1.45 0.84 12.60
C THR A 110 2.76 1.53 12.95
N GLU A 111 3.50 1.00 13.93
CA GLU A 111 4.81 1.58 14.30
C GLU A 111 5.93 1.14 13.38
N ASN A 112 5.70 0.15 12.54
CA ASN A 112 6.75 -0.43 11.71
C ASN A 112 6.45 -0.39 10.21
N ILE A 113 5.66 0.56 9.77
CA ILE A 113 5.38 0.73 8.35
C ILE A 113 6.67 1.07 7.61
N SER A 114 6.95 0.32 6.55
CA SER A 114 8.16 0.53 5.76
C SER A 114 7.84 1.25 4.45
N THR A 115 8.70 2.17 4.08
CA THR A 115 8.64 2.83 2.79
C THR A 115 9.74 2.31 1.86
N GLN A 116 10.31 1.15 2.18
CA GLN A 116 11.30 0.50 1.33
C GLN A 116 10.64 -0.66 0.59
N LEU A 117 10.95 -0.78 -0.69
CA LEU A 117 10.43 -1.87 -1.48
C LEU A 117 11.26 -3.13 -1.26
N PRO A 118 10.60 -4.29 -1.13
CA PRO A 118 11.31 -5.55 -1.18
C PRO A 118 12.04 -5.68 -2.53
N ALA A 119 13.18 -6.35 -2.53
CA ALA A 119 13.98 -6.49 -3.74
C ALA A 119 13.20 -7.06 -4.92
N TRP A 120 12.32 -8.02 -4.67
CA TRP A 120 11.55 -8.64 -5.74
C TRP A 120 10.52 -7.67 -6.35
N VAL A 121 10.03 -6.70 -5.56
CA VAL A 121 9.11 -5.68 -6.07
C VAL A 121 9.89 -4.70 -6.94
N GLU A 122 11.09 -4.32 -6.52
CA GLU A 122 11.94 -3.46 -7.33
C GLU A 122 12.27 -4.13 -8.66
N ALA A 123 12.53 -5.42 -8.64
CA ALA A 123 12.79 -6.18 -9.87
C ALA A 123 11.56 -6.19 -10.79
N ALA A 124 10.37 -6.32 -10.22
CA ALA A 124 9.13 -6.29 -11.00
C ALA A 124 8.92 -4.92 -11.64
N LEU A 125 9.21 -3.84 -10.91
CA LEU A 125 9.12 -2.50 -11.44
C LEU A 125 10.08 -2.29 -12.62
N ARG A 126 11.31 -2.78 -12.50
CA ARG A 126 12.28 -2.68 -13.57
C ARG A 126 11.82 -3.41 -14.83
N ARG A 127 11.21 -4.58 -14.65
CA ARG A 127 10.72 -5.38 -15.78
C ARG A 127 9.55 -4.72 -16.49
N SER A 128 8.72 -4.00 -15.75
CA SER A 128 7.52 -3.40 -16.33
C SER A 128 7.75 -2.01 -16.92
N ALA A 129 8.92 -1.43 -16.73
CA ALA A 129 9.21 -0.10 -17.25
C ALA A 129 9.47 -0.15 -18.75
N PRO A 130 8.61 0.42 -19.59
CA PRO A 130 8.76 0.31 -21.03
C PRO A 130 10.07 0.88 -21.55
N TRP A 131 10.54 1.96 -20.96
CA TRP A 131 11.76 2.60 -21.40
C TRP A 131 13.01 1.78 -21.08
N ARG A 132 12.87 0.70 -20.36
CA ARG A 132 13.98 -0.18 -20.09
C ARG A 132 14.00 -1.38 -20.99
N ARG A 133 12.96 -1.58 -21.77
CA ARG A 133 12.85 -2.80 -22.52
C ARG A 133 13.70 -2.87 -23.71
N SER A 134 14.13 -1.84 -24.25
CA SER A 134 14.92 -1.93 -25.42
C SER A 134 16.16 -1.13 -25.33
N PRO A 135 16.91 -1.27 -24.33
CA PRO A 135 18.12 -0.50 -24.25
C PRO A 135 19.09 -1.03 -25.20
N LEU A 136 18.99 -2.28 -25.43
CA LEU A 136 19.97 -2.84 -26.26
C LEU A 136 19.36 -3.04 -27.54
N ASP A 137 18.28 -2.57 -27.72
CA ASP A 137 17.60 -2.75 -28.82
C ASP A 137 18.23 -1.84 -29.69
N PRO A 138 18.71 -2.26 -30.70
CA PRO A 138 19.45 -1.46 -31.60
C PRO A 138 18.67 -0.30 -32.02
N HIS A 139 17.49 -0.30 -31.80
CA HIS A 139 16.77 0.70 -32.23
C HIS A 139 16.42 1.48 -31.13
N VAL A 140 16.75 1.12 -30.13
CA VAL A 140 16.40 1.77 -29.18
C VAL A 140 17.30 2.18 -28.66
N THR A 141 17.71 2.02 -28.96
CA THR A 141 18.54 2.18 -28.40
C THR A 141 18.68 2.96 -28.11
#